data_428b32d26382ecd512920727ec3370e1
#
_entry.id   428b32d26382ecd512920727ec3370e1
#
_cell.length_a   1.000
_cell.length_b   1.000
_cell.length_c   1.000
_cell.angle_alpha   90.00
_cell.angle_beta   90.00
_cell.angle_gamma   90.00
#
_symmetry.space_group_name_H-M   'P 1'
#
loop_
_entity.id
_entity.type
_entity.pdbx_description
1 polymer ?
#
loop_
_entity_poly.entity_id
_entity_poly.type
_entity_poly.pdbx_seq_one_letter_code
_entity_poly.pdbx_strand_id
1 'polypeptide(L)'
;MHTFSKLKKVPMMPYSKNMNEEAKAKARKPKPPTFVSRFSTTFSAMARKPLLKQTLATLFLLFVLYAIFNAFFQPTDSSAFDAAATFSSASSVLLSGATTKSPAINVFLYDLPRRFTSDVIHHHALARGGASRATPDDDAAAPKYPGHQHMAEWYLFADLSRAESERAGSGSPVVLVADPEEADLFFVPFFSSLSLIVNPVRPPGSNSGSEKPVYSDEENQEALVEWLEKQEYWKRNSGRDHVIVASDPNAMYRVIDRVRNAVLLVSDFGRLRPDQGSLVKDVVVPYSHRIRTYQGDAGVEDRNTLLFFMGNRYRKEGGKIRDILFKILENEKDVIIKHGAQSRESRRAASQGMHTSKFCLHPAGDTPSACRLFDAIVSLCIPVIVSDNIELPFEDTIDYRKLAVFIETSSAIKPGYLVSKLRALTPDRVLAYQKELKEVKRYFEYEEPDGTVNEIWRQVSKKLPLIKLMINREKRLFGKEVECSCVCTNQTAVRTL
;
A
#
# COMPACT_ATOMS: atom_id res chain seq x y z
N MET A 1 13.49 -49.41 -28.42
CA MET A 1 14.57 -48.96 -29.29
C MET A 1 14.37 -47.50 -29.56
N HIS A 2 15.32 -46.69 -29.06
CA HIS A 2 15.79 -45.36 -29.54
C HIS A 2 14.75 -44.25 -29.63
N THR A 3 14.95 -43.04 -29.11
CA THR A 3 16.17 -42.32 -28.66
C THR A 3 15.73 -41.11 -27.85
N PHE A 4 16.39 -40.89 -26.73
CA PHE A 4 16.32 -39.62 -25.96
C PHE A 4 16.99 -38.50 -26.75
N SER A 5 16.30 -37.39 -26.99
CA SER A 5 16.89 -36.16 -27.49
C SER A 5 17.02 -35.14 -26.33
N LYS A 6 18.25 -34.74 -26.08
CA LYS A 6 18.75 -33.81 -25.08
C LYS A 6 18.24 -32.38 -25.33
N LEU A 7 17.54 -31.80 -24.41
CA LEU A 7 17.28 -30.35 -24.37
C LEU A 7 18.51 -29.63 -23.83
N LYS A 8 19.11 -28.80 -24.70
CA LYS A 8 20.26 -27.92 -24.42
C LYS A 8 19.85 -26.82 -23.42
N LYS A 9 20.64 -26.65 -22.37
CA LYS A 9 20.64 -25.50 -21.47
C LYS A 9 21.04 -24.25 -22.29
N VAL A 10 20.19 -23.22 -22.22
CA VAL A 10 20.50 -21.86 -22.71
C VAL A 10 21.31 -21.13 -21.63
N PRO A 11 22.47 -20.55 -21.95
CA PRO A 11 23.30 -19.84 -21.01
C PRO A 11 22.73 -18.43 -20.73
N MET A 12 22.67 -18.06 -19.46
CA MET A 12 22.45 -16.67 -19.01
C MET A 12 23.65 -15.82 -19.43
N MET A 13 23.40 -14.70 -20.10
CA MET A 13 24.41 -13.68 -20.36
C MET A 13 24.83 -12.97 -19.07
N PRO A 14 26.12 -12.68 -18.88
CA PRO A 14 26.61 -11.95 -17.72
C PRO A 14 26.36 -10.45 -17.87
N TYR A 15 25.73 -9.83 -16.90
CA TYR A 15 25.64 -8.38 -16.77
C TYR A 15 27.01 -7.82 -16.38
N SER A 16 27.47 -6.85 -17.14
CA SER A 16 28.74 -6.14 -17.11
C SER A 16 29.30 -5.86 -15.71
N LYS A 17 30.46 -6.44 -15.42
CA LYS A 17 31.44 -5.95 -14.45
C LYS A 17 32.19 -4.79 -15.10
N ASN A 18 31.89 -3.58 -14.75
CA ASN A 18 32.83 -2.45 -14.86
C ASN A 18 32.27 -1.26 -14.08
N MET A 19 32.63 -1.18 -12.82
CA MET A 19 32.74 0.04 -11.99
C MET A 19 33.18 -0.36 -10.57
N ASN A 20 34.43 -0.75 -10.41
CA ASN A 20 35.09 -0.87 -9.10
C ASN A 20 36.61 -1.06 -9.22
N GLU A 21 37.28 -0.23 -9.97
CA GLU A 21 38.77 -0.19 -10.00
C GLU A 21 39.39 1.16 -9.66
N GLU A 22 38.66 2.19 -9.26
CA GLU A 22 39.25 3.49 -8.90
C GLU A 22 39.26 3.84 -7.39
N ALA A 23 38.96 2.90 -6.49
CA ALA A 23 38.94 3.15 -5.05
C ALA A 23 39.95 2.33 -4.24
N LYS A 24 41.12 1.96 -4.83
CA LYS A 24 42.22 1.28 -4.10
C LYS A 24 43.55 2.00 -4.21
N ALA A 25 43.58 3.29 -3.99
CA ALA A 25 44.82 4.01 -3.73
C ALA A 25 44.60 5.11 -2.68
N LYS A 26 45.18 4.90 -1.49
CA LYS A 26 45.34 5.82 -0.35
C LYS A 26 44.50 5.53 0.89
N ALA A 27 45.03 4.62 1.69
CA ALA A 27 44.95 4.73 3.15
C ALA A 27 46.13 4.04 3.79
N ARG A 28 47.25 4.75 3.91
CA ARG A 28 48.33 4.45 4.86
C ARG A 28 47.93 5.02 6.19
N LYS A 29 47.87 4.17 7.22
CA LYS A 29 47.73 4.56 8.63
C LYS A 29 49.05 5.15 9.13
N PRO A 30 49.08 6.26 9.87
CA PRO A 30 50.24 6.63 10.71
C PRO A 30 50.09 6.00 12.09
N LYS A 31 51.21 5.50 12.62
CA LYS A 31 51.43 5.02 13.99
C LYS A 31 51.46 6.20 14.95
N PRO A 32 51.05 6.03 16.23
CA PRO A 32 51.17 7.06 17.23
C PRO A 32 52.61 7.12 17.82
N PRO A 33 53.13 8.29 18.18
CA PRO A 33 54.42 8.39 18.88
C PRO A 33 54.22 8.19 20.38
N THR A 34 55.09 7.35 20.93
CA THR A 34 55.36 7.23 22.35
C THR A 34 56.12 8.45 22.85
N PHE A 35 55.61 9.14 23.85
CA PHE A 35 56.40 10.05 24.66
C PHE A 35 56.20 9.77 26.15
N VAL A 36 57.27 9.29 26.74
CA VAL A 36 57.43 9.13 28.18
C VAL A 36 58.00 10.42 28.71
N SER A 37 57.40 11.06 29.70
CA SER A 37 58.10 11.87 30.68
C SER A 37 57.28 11.91 31.97
N ARG A 38 58.06 11.53 33.02
CA ARG A 38 57.74 11.72 34.43
C ARG A 38 57.56 13.20 34.73
N PHE A 39 56.57 13.54 35.53
CA PHE A 39 56.71 14.56 36.57
C PHE A 39 55.71 14.31 37.70
N SER A 40 56.28 14.09 38.78
CA SER A 40 56.12 14.45 40.18
C SER A 40 54.79 14.94 40.70
N THR A 41 54.36 14.21 41.72
CA THR A 41 53.43 14.55 42.79
C THR A 41 53.59 15.93 43.35
N THR A 42 52.58 16.70 43.55
CA THR A 42 52.13 17.42 44.74
C THR A 42 51.13 18.50 44.36
N PHE A 43 50.06 18.56 45.05
CA PHE A 43 49.20 19.70 45.44
C PHE A 43 47.77 19.27 45.46
N SER A 44 47.27 19.04 46.59
CA SER A 44 46.68 20.01 47.52
C SER A 44 45.12 20.07 47.35
N ALA A 45 44.58 19.60 48.43
CA ALA A 45 43.14 19.68 48.71
C ALA A 45 42.71 21.15 48.93
N MET A 46 42.24 21.84 47.90
CA MET A 46 41.49 23.12 48.08
C MET A 46 40.82 23.58 46.79
N ALA A 47 39.74 22.92 46.37
CA ALA A 47 38.78 23.49 45.40
C ALA A 47 37.47 22.70 45.31
N ARG A 48 36.96 22.13 46.40
CA ARG A 48 35.68 21.38 46.37
C ARG A 48 34.43 22.14 46.86
N LYS A 49 34.59 23.42 47.28
CA LYS A 49 33.43 24.19 47.81
C LYS A 49 32.60 24.99 46.81
N PRO A 50 33.06 25.45 45.64
CA PRO A 50 32.19 26.15 44.70
C PRO A 50 31.32 25.18 43.86
N LEU A 51 31.82 23.97 43.55
CA LEU A 51 31.06 23.02 42.71
C LEU A 51 29.79 22.52 43.39
N LEU A 52 29.85 22.24 44.68
CA LEU A 52 28.70 21.77 45.46
C LEU A 52 27.61 22.86 45.57
N LYS A 53 27.98 24.12 45.67
CA LYS A 53 27.03 25.25 45.70
C LYS A 53 26.38 25.47 44.32
N GLN A 54 27.12 25.29 43.23
CA GLN A 54 26.60 25.38 41.88
C GLN A 54 25.65 24.22 41.55
N THR A 55 25.95 22.98 41.92
CA THR A 55 25.07 21.83 41.73
C THR A 55 23.79 21.93 42.57
N LEU A 56 23.87 22.43 43.80
CA LEU A 56 22.69 22.70 44.63
C LEU A 56 21.80 23.81 44.05
N ALA A 57 22.41 24.87 43.51
CA ALA A 57 21.70 25.97 42.88
C ALA A 57 20.97 25.53 41.57
N THR A 58 21.62 24.68 40.75
CA THR A 58 21.01 24.12 39.56
C THR A 58 19.86 23.14 39.88
N LEU A 59 20.03 22.31 40.89
CA LEU A 59 18.96 21.41 41.34
C LEU A 59 17.78 22.19 41.91
N PHE A 60 18.03 23.26 42.67
CA PHE A 60 16.98 24.13 43.17
C PHE A 60 16.24 24.86 42.04
N LEU A 61 16.96 25.36 41.03
CA LEU A 61 16.34 25.97 39.83
C LEU A 61 15.48 24.99 39.06
N LEU A 62 15.95 23.76 38.87
CA LEU A 62 15.15 22.69 38.21
C LEU A 62 13.92 22.32 39.03
N PHE A 63 14.02 22.30 40.36
CA PHE A 63 12.87 22.06 41.23
C PHE A 63 11.86 23.19 41.17
N VAL A 64 12.30 24.45 41.15
CA VAL A 64 11.42 25.61 40.98
C VAL A 64 10.71 25.60 39.61
N LEU A 65 11.45 25.29 38.52
CA LEU A 65 10.89 25.15 37.18
C LEU A 65 9.86 24.01 37.12
N TYR A 66 10.13 22.89 37.77
CA TYR A 66 9.20 21.77 37.89
C TYR A 66 7.93 22.15 38.68
N ALA A 67 8.10 22.87 39.77
CA ALA A 67 6.97 23.36 40.58
C ALA A 67 6.11 24.39 39.81
N ILE A 68 6.73 25.29 39.07
CA ILE A 68 6.05 26.23 38.18
C ILE A 68 5.33 25.47 37.06
N PHE A 69 5.98 24.49 36.43
CA PHE A 69 5.36 23.66 35.39
C PHE A 69 4.12 22.92 35.93
N ASN A 70 4.21 22.30 37.11
CA ASN A 70 3.07 21.65 37.73
C ASN A 70 1.97 22.63 38.16
N ALA A 71 2.31 23.86 38.60
CA ALA A 71 1.33 24.88 38.96
C ALA A 71 0.58 25.45 37.74
N PHE A 72 1.20 25.51 36.57
CA PHE A 72 0.60 26.05 35.33
C PHE A 72 0.02 25.00 34.40
N PHE A 73 0.45 23.72 34.49
CA PHE A 73 0.06 22.67 33.56
C PHE A 73 -0.67 21.47 34.23
N GLN A 74 -0.86 21.47 35.54
CA GLN A 74 -1.81 20.52 36.12
C GLN A 74 -3.24 21.10 36.04
N PRO A 75 -4.20 20.34 35.49
CA PRO A 75 -5.59 20.73 35.57
C PRO A 75 -5.98 20.76 37.05
N THR A 76 -6.51 21.89 37.52
CA THR A 76 -7.08 22.04 38.85
C THR A 76 -8.28 21.12 38.98
N ASP A 77 -8.11 20.01 39.70
CA ASP A 77 -9.21 19.19 40.18
C ASP A 77 -9.97 19.96 41.29
N SER A 78 -10.96 20.69 40.88
CA SER A 78 -12.03 21.09 41.80
C SER A 78 -13.29 21.43 41.00
N SER A 79 -14.23 20.52 41.04
CA SER A 79 -15.58 20.46 40.46
C SER A 79 -15.77 19.40 39.37
N ALA A 80 -15.33 18.19 39.61
CA ALA A 80 -15.63 17.04 38.78
C ALA A 80 -16.73 16.21 39.45
N PHE A 81 -17.97 16.65 39.45
CA PHE A 81 -19.08 15.77 39.83
C PHE A 81 -20.30 15.85 38.92
N ASP A 82 -20.33 16.64 37.85
CA ASP A 82 -21.44 16.59 36.89
C ASP A 82 -21.10 16.70 35.41
N ALA A 83 -19.79 16.85 35.02
CA ALA A 83 -19.39 16.95 33.62
C ALA A 83 -19.03 15.59 32.99
N ALA A 84 -18.70 14.57 33.78
CA ALA A 84 -18.35 13.23 33.26
C ALA A 84 -19.57 12.45 32.75
N ALA A 85 -20.75 12.73 33.27
CA ALA A 85 -21.99 12.09 32.82
C ALA A 85 -22.51 12.67 31.50
N THR A 86 -22.26 13.95 31.24
CA THR A 86 -22.66 14.61 29.98
C THR A 86 -21.70 14.37 28.82
N PHE A 87 -20.38 14.22 29.09
CA PHE A 87 -19.41 13.88 28.02
C PHE A 87 -19.48 12.40 27.61
N SER A 88 -19.83 11.50 28.57
CA SER A 88 -20.06 10.08 28.27
C SER A 88 -21.31 9.86 27.44
N SER A 89 -22.36 10.66 27.63
CA SER A 89 -23.60 10.57 26.84
C SER A 89 -23.44 11.20 25.45
N ALA A 90 -22.60 12.23 25.28
CA ALA A 90 -22.31 12.80 23.96
C ALA A 90 -21.43 11.87 23.10
N SER A 91 -20.46 11.16 23.70
CA SER A 91 -19.68 10.14 22.99
C SER A 91 -20.47 8.87 22.69
N SER A 92 -21.42 8.47 23.55
CA SER A 92 -22.28 7.31 23.30
C SER A 92 -23.40 7.61 22.30
N VAL A 93 -23.83 8.87 22.17
CA VAL A 93 -24.79 9.30 21.13
C VAL A 93 -24.12 9.37 19.75
N LEU A 94 -22.79 9.60 19.68
CA LEU A 94 -22.03 9.52 18.42
C LEU A 94 -21.65 8.07 18.05
N LEU A 95 -21.77 7.10 18.97
CA LEU A 95 -21.47 5.68 18.74
C LEU A 95 -22.71 4.79 18.68
N SER A 96 -23.92 5.31 18.96
CA SER A 96 -25.15 4.54 18.79
C SER A 96 -25.78 4.82 17.43
N GLY A 97 -25.40 4.00 16.45
CA GLY A 97 -26.33 3.49 15.44
C GLY A 97 -27.00 4.48 14.51
N ALA A 98 -26.38 5.60 14.16
CA ALA A 98 -26.60 6.17 12.84
C ALA A 98 -25.53 5.58 11.92
N THR A 99 -25.88 4.64 11.09
CA THR A 99 -25.18 4.39 9.83
C THR A 99 -25.28 5.70 9.04
N THR A 100 -24.39 6.65 9.34
CA THR A 100 -24.19 7.80 8.44
C THR A 100 -23.64 7.19 7.17
N LYS A 101 -24.55 6.93 6.20
CA LYS A 101 -24.13 6.63 4.83
C LYS A 101 -23.09 7.69 4.50
N SER A 102 -21.87 7.26 4.21
CA SER A 102 -20.85 8.16 3.66
C SER A 102 -21.51 8.96 2.54
N PRO A 103 -21.32 10.28 2.47
CA PRO A 103 -21.94 11.05 1.40
C PRO A 103 -21.56 10.41 0.07
N ALA A 104 -22.55 10.23 -0.80
CA ALA A 104 -22.32 9.73 -2.14
C ALA A 104 -21.35 10.68 -2.86
N ILE A 105 -20.42 10.12 -3.62
CA ILE A 105 -19.46 10.87 -4.44
C ILE A 105 -19.82 10.70 -5.92
N ASN A 106 -19.80 11.80 -6.64
CA ASN A 106 -20.01 11.82 -8.09
C ASN A 106 -18.70 11.46 -8.79
N VAL A 107 -18.71 10.37 -9.55
CA VAL A 107 -17.54 9.90 -10.30
C VAL A 107 -17.83 9.91 -11.79
N PHE A 108 -16.97 10.53 -12.56
CA PHE A 108 -16.96 10.45 -14.01
C PHE A 108 -16.00 9.36 -14.45
N LEU A 109 -16.47 8.42 -15.25
CA LEU A 109 -15.65 7.36 -15.85
C LEU A 109 -15.16 7.82 -17.22
N TYR A 110 -13.84 7.97 -17.40
CA TYR A 110 -13.29 8.29 -18.72
C TYR A 110 -13.51 7.15 -19.72
N ASP A 111 -13.96 7.50 -20.92
CA ASP A 111 -13.94 6.61 -22.09
C ASP A 111 -12.53 6.63 -22.72
N LEU A 112 -11.66 5.77 -22.20
CA LEU A 112 -10.30 5.65 -22.70
C LEU A 112 -10.24 4.83 -23.99
N PRO A 113 -9.29 5.14 -24.91
CA PRO A 113 -8.99 4.27 -26.03
C PRO A 113 -8.73 2.83 -25.61
N ARG A 114 -9.23 1.86 -26.38
CA ARG A 114 -9.14 0.40 -26.11
C ARG A 114 -7.76 -0.11 -25.78
N ARG A 115 -6.71 0.56 -26.30
CA ARG A 115 -5.30 0.23 -25.99
C ARG A 115 -4.98 0.20 -24.50
N PHE A 116 -5.75 0.90 -23.67
CA PHE A 116 -5.53 0.99 -22.22
C PHE A 116 -6.33 -0.03 -21.40
N THR A 117 -7.29 -0.69 -22.03
CA THR A 117 -8.22 -1.64 -21.41
C THR A 117 -8.28 -2.97 -22.17
N SER A 118 -9.22 -3.13 -23.11
CA SER A 118 -9.48 -4.40 -23.82
C SER A 118 -8.29 -4.92 -24.62
N ASP A 119 -7.49 -4.03 -25.22
CA ASP A 119 -6.32 -4.46 -25.97
C ASP A 119 -5.20 -5.00 -25.07
N VAL A 120 -5.11 -4.50 -23.81
CA VAL A 120 -4.18 -5.07 -22.81
C VAL A 120 -4.55 -6.52 -22.51
N ILE A 121 -5.87 -6.81 -22.34
CA ILE A 121 -6.37 -8.17 -22.14
C ILE A 121 -6.07 -9.06 -23.36
N HIS A 122 -6.29 -8.52 -24.56
CA HIS A 122 -6.01 -9.23 -25.80
C HIS A 122 -4.52 -9.60 -25.94
N HIS A 123 -3.62 -8.66 -25.71
CA HIS A 123 -2.16 -8.90 -25.72
C HIS A 123 -1.73 -9.89 -24.66
N HIS A 124 -2.36 -9.89 -23.48
CA HIS A 124 -2.12 -10.91 -22.47
C HIS A 124 -2.49 -12.32 -22.97
N ALA A 125 -3.64 -12.46 -23.65
CA ALA A 125 -4.07 -13.73 -24.20
C ALA A 125 -3.12 -14.22 -25.29
N LEU A 126 -2.70 -13.33 -26.20
CA LEU A 126 -1.71 -13.64 -27.27
C LEU A 126 -0.35 -14.11 -26.69
N ALA A 127 0.17 -13.43 -25.68
CA ALA A 127 1.43 -13.76 -25.03
C ALA A 127 1.45 -15.18 -24.41
N ARG A 128 0.27 -15.75 -24.15
CA ARG A 128 0.10 -17.09 -23.56
C ARG A 128 -0.35 -18.15 -24.54
N GLY A 129 -0.27 -17.88 -25.82
CA GLY A 129 -0.65 -18.83 -26.88
C GLY A 129 -2.18 -19.00 -27.04
N GLY A 130 -2.97 -18.07 -26.53
CA GLY A 130 -4.38 -17.96 -26.83
C GLY A 130 -4.59 -17.66 -28.32
N ALA A 131 -5.51 -18.39 -28.99
CA ALA A 131 -5.73 -18.24 -30.42
C ALA A 131 -6.13 -16.80 -30.78
N SER A 132 -5.43 -16.23 -31.75
CA SER A 132 -5.69 -14.95 -32.43
C SER A 132 -7.01 -14.97 -33.23
N ARG A 133 -8.13 -15.44 -32.68
CA ARG A 133 -9.37 -15.66 -33.45
C ARG A 133 -10.51 -14.69 -33.12
N ALA A 134 -10.40 -13.85 -32.12
CA ALA A 134 -11.36 -12.77 -31.93
C ALA A 134 -10.88 -11.55 -32.75
N THR A 135 -11.61 -11.22 -33.79
CA THR A 135 -11.51 -9.88 -34.38
C THR A 135 -11.96 -8.87 -33.32
N PRO A 136 -11.44 -7.64 -33.32
CA PRO A 136 -11.80 -6.63 -32.31
C PRO A 136 -13.28 -6.32 -32.16
N ASP A 137 -14.08 -6.72 -33.14
CA ASP A 137 -15.51 -6.42 -33.22
C ASP A 137 -16.42 -7.56 -32.72
N ASP A 138 -15.90 -8.66 -32.21
CA ASP A 138 -16.69 -9.82 -31.78
C ASP A 138 -16.81 -9.82 -30.23
N ASP A 139 -17.78 -9.10 -29.70
CA ASP A 139 -18.06 -8.96 -28.25
C ASP A 139 -18.36 -10.29 -27.56
N ALA A 140 -18.87 -11.30 -28.30
CA ALA A 140 -19.16 -12.61 -27.74
C ALA A 140 -17.95 -13.48 -27.45
N ALA A 141 -16.77 -13.12 -28.00
CA ALA A 141 -15.52 -13.85 -27.86
C ALA A 141 -14.41 -13.03 -27.16
N ALA A 142 -14.73 -11.89 -26.54
CA ALA A 142 -13.76 -11.03 -25.86
C ALA A 142 -13.02 -11.81 -24.77
N PRO A 143 -11.66 -11.77 -24.75
CA PRO A 143 -10.90 -12.51 -23.78
C PRO A 143 -11.20 -11.98 -22.36
N LYS A 144 -11.49 -12.92 -21.45
CA LYS A 144 -11.78 -12.60 -20.06
C LYS A 144 -10.55 -12.01 -19.36
N TYR A 145 -10.77 -11.01 -18.51
CA TYR A 145 -9.69 -10.44 -17.68
C TYR A 145 -8.99 -11.54 -16.86
N PRO A 146 -7.65 -11.66 -16.93
CA PRO A 146 -6.92 -12.78 -16.32
C PRO A 146 -6.79 -12.59 -14.81
N GLY A 147 -7.06 -13.64 -14.04
CA GLY A 147 -6.89 -13.63 -12.59
C GLY A 147 -5.43 -13.50 -12.16
N HIS A 148 -5.09 -12.44 -11.44
CA HIS A 148 -3.79 -12.22 -10.78
C HIS A 148 -3.99 -11.52 -9.42
N GLN A 149 -2.92 -11.18 -8.72
CA GLN A 149 -3.02 -10.61 -7.37
C GLN A 149 -3.34 -9.10 -7.35
N HIS A 150 -3.24 -8.39 -8.45
CA HIS A 150 -3.44 -6.95 -8.58
C HIS A 150 -4.70 -6.63 -9.36
N MET A 151 -5.84 -7.20 -8.96
CA MET A 151 -7.08 -7.09 -9.72
C MET A 151 -7.94 -5.87 -9.35
N ALA A 152 -7.47 -4.97 -8.50
CA ALA A 152 -8.23 -3.78 -8.11
C ALA A 152 -8.71 -2.97 -9.33
N GLU A 153 -7.86 -2.81 -10.36
CA GLU A 153 -8.18 -2.09 -11.59
C GLU A 153 -9.38 -2.68 -12.34
N TRP A 154 -9.46 -4.02 -12.39
CA TRP A 154 -10.58 -4.71 -13.01
C TRP A 154 -11.88 -4.58 -12.22
N TYR A 155 -11.82 -4.84 -10.90
CA TYR A 155 -13.02 -4.83 -10.08
C TYR A 155 -13.65 -3.44 -9.97
N LEU A 156 -12.84 -2.39 -9.88
CA LEU A 156 -13.30 -1.01 -9.87
C LEU A 156 -13.89 -0.60 -11.22
N PHE A 157 -13.24 -0.95 -12.32
CA PHE A 157 -13.78 -0.71 -13.67
C PHE A 157 -15.08 -1.47 -13.91
N ALA A 158 -15.11 -2.76 -13.56
CA ALA A 158 -16.31 -3.61 -13.72
C ALA A 158 -17.48 -3.10 -12.86
N ASP A 159 -17.20 -2.61 -11.64
CA ASP A 159 -18.22 -2.01 -10.78
C ASP A 159 -18.83 -0.76 -11.40
N LEU A 160 -17.99 0.18 -11.86
CA LEU A 160 -18.45 1.40 -12.51
C LEU A 160 -19.18 1.14 -13.85
N SER A 161 -18.92 0.01 -14.50
CA SER A 161 -19.57 -0.39 -15.76
C SER A 161 -20.93 -1.06 -15.54
N ARG A 162 -21.33 -1.37 -14.29
CA ARG A 162 -22.66 -1.94 -13.98
C ARG A 162 -23.73 -0.86 -14.01
N ALA A 163 -24.99 -1.31 -14.21
CA ALA A 163 -26.15 -0.44 -14.13
C ALA A 163 -26.26 0.23 -12.73
N GLU A 164 -26.75 1.46 -12.69
CA GLU A 164 -26.92 2.25 -11.46
C GLU A 164 -27.77 1.50 -10.42
N SER A 165 -28.85 0.83 -10.85
CA SER A 165 -29.72 0.07 -9.96
C SER A 165 -29.00 -1.09 -9.25
N GLU A 166 -28.07 -1.74 -9.94
CA GLU A 166 -27.27 -2.84 -9.36
C GLU A 166 -26.26 -2.30 -8.35
N ARG A 167 -25.61 -1.17 -8.64
CA ARG A 167 -24.64 -0.51 -7.74
C ARG A 167 -25.33 0.02 -6.49
N ALA A 168 -26.47 0.70 -6.65
CA ALA A 168 -27.26 1.19 -5.53
C ALA A 168 -27.73 0.04 -4.61
N GLY A 169 -28.13 -1.10 -5.20
CA GLY A 169 -28.51 -2.31 -4.48
C GLY A 169 -27.36 -2.93 -3.67
N SER A 170 -26.10 -2.76 -4.11
CA SER A 170 -24.91 -3.23 -3.37
C SER A 170 -24.41 -2.25 -2.30
N GLY A 171 -25.07 -1.10 -2.09
CA GLY A 171 -24.66 -0.09 -1.13
C GLY A 171 -23.41 0.72 -1.56
N SER A 172 -23.18 0.84 -2.87
CA SER A 172 -22.09 1.62 -3.43
C SER A 172 -22.19 3.09 -2.98
N PRO A 173 -21.10 3.71 -2.52
CA PRO A 173 -21.07 5.14 -2.20
C PRO A 173 -20.85 6.02 -3.44
N VAL A 174 -20.83 5.44 -4.66
CA VAL A 174 -20.54 6.15 -5.92
C VAL A 174 -21.82 6.36 -6.71
N VAL A 175 -22.02 7.59 -7.17
CA VAL A 175 -22.94 7.96 -8.24
C VAL A 175 -22.14 8.18 -9.52
N LEU A 176 -22.41 7.42 -10.57
CA LEU A 176 -21.76 7.63 -11.85
C LEU A 176 -22.48 8.78 -12.58
N VAL A 177 -21.72 9.81 -12.95
CA VAL A 177 -22.25 10.96 -13.67
C VAL A 177 -21.83 10.92 -15.14
N ALA A 178 -22.74 11.32 -16.03
CA ALA A 178 -22.49 11.42 -17.46
C ALA A 178 -21.88 12.79 -17.83
N ASP A 179 -22.25 13.82 -17.08
CA ASP A 179 -21.68 15.16 -17.27
C ASP A 179 -20.43 15.31 -16.40
N PRO A 180 -19.24 15.51 -17.00
CA PRO A 180 -18.00 15.71 -16.27
C PRO A 180 -17.98 16.95 -15.36
N GLU A 181 -18.87 17.95 -15.60
CA GLU A 181 -19.00 19.12 -14.72
C GLU A 181 -19.64 18.78 -13.36
N GLU A 182 -20.44 17.71 -13.28
CA GLU A 182 -21.05 17.24 -12.05
C GLU A 182 -20.10 16.35 -11.23
N ALA A 183 -18.92 15.99 -11.77
CA ALA A 183 -18.01 15.04 -11.15
C ALA A 183 -17.24 15.67 -9.99
N ASP A 184 -17.21 14.97 -8.87
CA ASP A 184 -16.25 15.22 -7.78
C ASP A 184 -14.86 14.63 -8.11
N LEU A 185 -14.84 13.48 -8.80
CA LEU A 185 -13.63 12.72 -9.15
C LEU A 185 -13.76 12.11 -10.55
N PHE A 186 -12.62 11.92 -11.20
CA PHE A 186 -12.48 11.30 -12.52
C PHE A 186 -11.76 9.97 -12.40
N PHE A 187 -12.41 8.86 -12.74
CA PHE A 187 -11.74 7.56 -12.74
C PHE A 187 -11.08 7.29 -14.10
N VAL A 188 -9.79 6.91 -14.05
CA VAL A 188 -8.97 6.58 -15.21
C VAL A 188 -8.86 5.06 -15.34
N PRO A 189 -9.60 4.40 -16.24
CA PRO A 189 -9.65 2.95 -16.32
C PRO A 189 -8.48 2.33 -17.09
N PHE A 190 -7.24 2.58 -16.65
CA PHE A 190 -6.06 1.96 -17.22
C PHE A 190 -5.70 0.67 -16.46
N PHE A 191 -5.56 -0.45 -17.18
CA PHE A 191 -5.14 -1.72 -16.59
C PHE A 191 -3.63 -1.77 -16.41
N SER A 192 -3.13 -0.93 -15.53
CA SER A 192 -1.71 -0.65 -15.31
C SER A 192 -0.93 -1.86 -14.84
N SER A 193 -1.50 -2.66 -13.95
CA SER A 193 -0.85 -3.87 -13.43
C SER A 193 -0.87 -5.00 -14.45
N LEU A 194 -1.95 -5.14 -15.22
CA LEU A 194 -2.01 -6.11 -16.31
C LEU A 194 -1.06 -5.73 -17.44
N SER A 195 -0.98 -4.45 -17.79
CA SER A 195 -0.04 -3.90 -18.77
C SER A 195 1.39 -4.29 -18.45
N LEU A 196 1.81 -4.10 -17.21
CA LEU A 196 3.13 -4.50 -16.73
C LEU A 196 3.37 -6.02 -16.80
N ILE A 197 2.34 -6.84 -16.48
CA ILE A 197 2.42 -8.32 -16.55
C ILE A 197 2.60 -8.82 -17.99
N VAL A 198 2.00 -8.12 -18.94
CA VAL A 198 2.06 -8.47 -20.40
C VAL A 198 3.42 -8.13 -21.00
N ASN A 199 4.07 -7.11 -20.52
CA ASN A 199 5.25 -6.46 -21.10
C ASN A 199 6.54 -7.33 -21.13
N PRO A 200 7.26 -7.42 -22.23
CA PRO A 200 6.87 -7.05 -23.61
C PRO A 200 6.26 -8.22 -24.38
N VAL A 201 5.35 -7.96 -25.31
CA VAL A 201 4.89 -8.96 -26.29
C VAL A 201 5.66 -8.80 -27.59
N ARG A 202 6.26 -9.88 -28.08
CA ARG A 202 7.00 -9.93 -29.34
C ARG A 202 6.23 -10.74 -30.38
N PRO A 203 6.39 -10.45 -31.69
CA PRO A 203 5.79 -11.26 -32.75
C PRO A 203 6.24 -12.72 -32.66
N PRO A 204 5.35 -13.69 -32.96
CA PRO A 204 5.75 -15.10 -33.05
C PRO A 204 6.91 -15.30 -34.04
N GLY A 205 8.01 -15.97 -33.60
CA GLY A 205 9.16 -16.26 -34.45
C GLY A 205 10.22 -15.14 -34.51
N SER A 206 10.05 -14.02 -33.83
CA SER A 206 11.05 -12.95 -33.75
C SER A 206 12.28 -13.39 -32.98
N ASN A 207 13.48 -13.24 -33.56
CA ASN A 207 14.73 -13.40 -32.84
C ASN A 207 14.92 -12.24 -31.85
N SER A 208 15.20 -12.56 -30.58
CA SER A 208 15.34 -11.59 -29.48
C SER A 208 16.44 -10.56 -29.80
N GLY A 209 16.08 -9.41 -30.31
CA GLY A 209 17.00 -8.29 -30.42
C GLY A 209 16.76 -7.27 -31.55
N SER A 210 16.04 -7.60 -32.62
CA SER A 210 15.95 -6.71 -33.79
C SER A 210 14.57 -6.18 -34.15
N GLU A 211 13.49 -6.76 -33.61
CA GLU A 211 12.15 -6.30 -33.92
C GLU A 211 11.49 -5.57 -32.74
N LYS A 212 10.81 -4.46 -33.05
CA LYS A 212 10.02 -3.70 -32.08
C LYS A 212 8.94 -4.62 -31.48
N PRO A 213 8.74 -4.63 -30.15
CA PRO A 213 7.66 -5.39 -29.54
C PRO A 213 6.30 -4.92 -30.06
N VAL A 214 5.36 -5.85 -30.24
CA VAL A 214 3.96 -5.54 -30.61
C VAL A 214 3.25 -4.80 -29.47
N TYR A 215 3.70 -5.03 -28.23
CA TYR A 215 3.17 -4.39 -27.03
C TYR A 215 4.31 -3.97 -26.10
N SER A 216 4.26 -2.73 -25.61
CA SER A 216 5.15 -2.19 -24.61
C SER A 216 4.34 -1.44 -23.54
N ASP A 217 4.56 -1.80 -22.29
CA ASP A 217 3.96 -1.13 -21.14
C ASP A 217 4.46 0.32 -21.03
N GLU A 218 5.75 0.55 -21.26
CA GLU A 218 6.35 1.88 -21.23
C GLU A 218 5.70 2.83 -22.26
N GLU A 219 5.49 2.35 -23.49
CA GLU A 219 4.81 3.14 -24.54
C GLU A 219 3.34 3.41 -24.18
N ASN A 220 2.67 2.47 -23.49
CA ASN A 220 1.30 2.67 -23.02
C ASN A 220 1.20 3.66 -21.89
N GLN A 221 2.11 3.62 -20.92
CA GLN A 221 2.17 4.59 -19.82
C GLN A 221 2.37 6.02 -20.35
N GLU A 222 3.34 6.22 -21.28
CA GLU A 222 3.59 7.54 -21.91
C GLU A 222 2.35 8.00 -22.69
N ALA A 223 1.77 7.13 -23.52
CA ALA A 223 0.58 7.47 -24.31
C ALA A 223 -0.64 7.81 -23.42
N LEU A 224 -0.79 7.14 -22.27
CA LEU A 224 -1.84 7.47 -21.32
C LEU A 224 -1.69 8.90 -20.80
N VAL A 225 -0.49 9.25 -20.36
CA VAL A 225 -0.27 10.58 -19.78
C VAL A 225 -0.38 11.66 -20.87
N GLU A 226 0.12 11.41 -22.07
CA GLU A 226 -0.09 12.31 -23.20
C GLU A 226 -1.58 12.50 -23.54
N TRP A 227 -2.39 11.45 -23.39
CA TRP A 227 -3.83 11.53 -23.57
C TRP A 227 -4.49 12.33 -22.45
N LEU A 228 -4.13 12.08 -21.19
CA LEU A 228 -4.65 12.79 -20.02
C LEU A 228 -4.31 14.29 -20.08
N GLU A 229 -3.07 14.64 -20.42
CA GLU A 229 -2.62 16.03 -20.54
C GLU A 229 -3.33 16.84 -21.63
N LYS A 230 -4.01 16.18 -22.56
CA LYS A 230 -4.89 16.83 -23.55
C LYS A 230 -6.28 17.12 -23.00
N GLN A 231 -6.74 16.38 -21.96
CA GLN A 231 -8.08 16.55 -21.38
C GLN A 231 -8.19 17.85 -20.61
N GLU A 232 -9.32 18.54 -20.77
CA GLU A 232 -9.60 19.82 -20.09
C GLU A 232 -9.66 19.61 -18.56
N TYR A 233 -10.35 18.59 -18.11
CA TYR A 233 -10.54 18.30 -16.68
C TYR A 233 -9.24 17.89 -15.98
N TRP A 234 -8.34 17.21 -16.68
CA TRP A 234 -6.98 16.96 -16.17
C TRP A 234 -6.21 18.27 -15.94
N LYS A 235 -6.23 19.16 -16.95
CA LYS A 235 -5.54 20.47 -16.88
C LYS A 235 -6.11 21.36 -15.79
N ARG A 236 -7.45 21.36 -15.65
CA ARG A 236 -8.20 22.21 -14.71
C ARG A 236 -7.67 22.14 -13.28
N ASN A 237 -7.32 20.95 -12.81
CA ASN A 237 -6.86 20.69 -11.44
C ASN A 237 -5.51 19.94 -11.39
N SER A 238 -4.74 19.97 -12.49
CA SER A 238 -3.43 19.26 -12.60
C SER A 238 -3.52 17.79 -12.20
N GLY A 239 -4.64 17.14 -12.51
CA GLY A 239 -4.92 15.74 -12.21
C GLY A 239 -5.29 15.43 -10.76
N ARG A 240 -5.43 16.41 -9.84
CA ARG A 240 -5.65 16.17 -8.40
C ARG A 240 -6.96 15.48 -8.07
N ASP A 241 -7.97 15.68 -8.88
CA ASP A 241 -9.29 15.05 -8.79
C ASP A 241 -9.42 13.75 -9.62
N HIS A 242 -8.31 13.21 -10.08
CA HIS A 242 -8.28 11.96 -10.85
C HIS A 242 -7.86 10.80 -9.97
N VAL A 243 -8.47 9.64 -10.19
CA VAL A 243 -8.19 8.37 -9.49
C VAL A 243 -7.54 7.41 -10.48
N ILE A 244 -6.35 6.93 -10.16
CA ILE A 244 -5.57 6.00 -10.98
C ILE A 244 -5.22 4.77 -10.13
N VAL A 245 -5.48 3.57 -10.67
CA VAL A 245 -5.10 2.33 -10.00
C VAL A 245 -3.66 1.95 -10.37
N ALA A 246 -2.81 1.82 -9.38
CA ALA A 246 -1.41 1.39 -9.50
C ALA A 246 -1.11 0.33 -8.43
N SER A 247 -1.92 -0.75 -8.42
CA SER A 247 -1.86 -1.77 -7.36
C SER A 247 -0.67 -2.73 -7.45
N ASP A 248 -0.03 -2.91 -8.63
CA ASP A 248 1.31 -3.49 -8.65
C ASP A 248 2.32 -2.41 -8.22
N PRO A 249 3.20 -2.68 -7.24
CA PRO A 249 4.18 -1.69 -6.78
C PRO A 249 5.13 -1.15 -7.86
N ASN A 250 5.22 -1.82 -9.00
CA ASN A 250 6.00 -1.36 -10.15
C ASN A 250 5.12 -0.77 -11.27
N ALA A 251 3.79 -0.73 -11.10
CA ALA A 251 2.93 -0.12 -12.11
C ALA A 251 3.21 1.40 -12.21
N MET A 252 2.99 1.96 -13.38
CA MET A 252 3.19 3.40 -13.67
C MET A 252 4.61 3.94 -13.44
N TYR A 253 5.62 3.06 -13.25
CA TYR A 253 6.98 3.46 -12.86
C TYR A 253 7.63 4.47 -13.81
N ARG A 254 7.26 4.43 -15.09
CA ARG A 254 7.80 5.31 -16.12
C ARG A 254 7.28 6.75 -16.00
N VAL A 255 6.03 6.90 -15.57
CA VAL A 255 5.30 8.18 -15.60
C VAL A 255 4.81 8.65 -14.23
N ILE A 256 5.22 7.97 -13.17
CA ILE A 256 4.73 8.25 -11.81
C ILE A 256 4.90 9.71 -11.40
N ASP A 257 5.97 10.38 -11.82
CA ASP A 257 6.22 11.78 -11.52
C ASP A 257 5.23 12.72 -12.21
N ARG A 258 4.66 12.31 -13.37
CA ARG A 258 3.66 13.10 -14.11
C ARG A 258 2.25 12.91 -13.57
N VAL A 259 1.97 11.76 -12.94
CA VAL A 259 0.65 11.44 -12.37
C VAL A 259 0.60 11.57 -10.85
N ARG A 260 1.68 11.95 -10.19
CA ARG A 260 1.81 12.02 -8.72
C ARG A 260 0.79 12.91 -8.02
N ASN A 261 0.16 13.83 -8.73
CA ASN A 261 -0.90 14.67 -8.17
C ASN A 261 -2.23 13.93 -8.03
N ALA A 262 -2.47 12.92 -8.86
CA ALA A 262 -3.68 12.11 -8.81
C ALA A 262 -3.78 11.29 -7.51
N VAL A 263 -4.97 10.88 -7.18
CA VAL A 263 -5.23 9.90 -6.11
C VAL A 263 -4.81 8.53 -6.63
N LEU A 264 -3.75 7.98 -6.07
CA LEU A 264 -3.24 6.68 -6.45
C LEU A 264 -3.84 5.61 -5.55
N LEU A 265 -4.39 4.55 -6.16
CA LEU A 265 -4.81 3.35 -5.46
C LEU A 265 -3.65 2.35 -5.54
N VAL A 266 -2.90 2.22 -4.45
CA VAL A 266 -1.65 1.46 -4.37
C VAL A 266 -1.77 0.27 -3.40
N SER A 267 -0.96 -0.77 -3.56
CA SER A 267 -0.93 -1.86 -2.58
C SER A 267 0.03 -1.59 -1.40
N ASP A 268 1.00 -0.75 -1.59
CA ASP A 268 1.92 -0.20 -0.58
C ASP A 268 2.75 0.96 -1.19
N PHE A 269 3.50 1.67 -0.36
CA PHE A 269 4.36 2.78 -0.79
C PHE A 269 5.84 2.38 -0.95
N GLY A 270 6.18 1.08 -0.85
CA GLY A 270 7.56 0.62 -0.81
C GLY A 270 8.42 0.91 -2.05
N ARG A 271 7.80 1.32 -3.16
CA ARG A 271 8.48 1.73 -4.40
C ARG A 271 8.31 3.23 -4.70
N LEU A 272 7.49 3.92 -3.95
CA LEU A 272 7.21 5.34 -4.16
C LEU A 272 8.09 6.20 -3.24
N ARG A 273 8.55 7.32 -3.77
CA ARG A 273 9.18 8.35 -2.95
C ARG A 273 8.11 9.16 -2.18
N PRO A 274 8.47 9.83 -1.07
CA PRO A 274 7.52 10.63 -0.29
C PRO A 274 6.83 11.76 -1.08
N ASP A 275 7.40 12.22 -2.19
CA ASP A 275 6.83 13.22 -3.09
C ASP A 275 5.93 12.63 -4.18
N GLN A 276 5.92 11.29 -4.34
CA GLN A 276 5.11 10.58 -5.34
C GLN A 276 3.82 10.02 -4.75
N GLY A 277 3.86 9.50 -3.51
CA GLY A 277 2.71 8.91 -2.84
C GLY A 277 2.67 9.21 -1.35
N SER A 278 1.47 9.30 -0.79
CA SER A 278 1.27 9.54 0.64
C SER A 278 -0.13 9.12 1.10
N LEU A 279 -0.25 8.72 2.36
CA LEU A 279 -1.54 8.44 3.01
C LEU A 279 -2.50 9.64 3.04
N VAL A 280 -2.00 10.85 2.78
CA VAL A 280 -2.82 12.08 2.76
C VAL A 280 -3.83 12.06 1.61
N LYS A 281 -3.38 11.69 0.40
CA LYS A 281 -4.23 11.69 -0.81
C LYS A 281 -4.51 10.30 -1.36
N ASP A 282 -3.61 9.33 -1.14
CA ASP A 282 -3.65 8.01 -1.75
C ASP A 282 -4.36 7.00 -0.85
N VAL A 283 -4.78 5.89 -1.43
CA VAL A 283 -5.46 4.82 -0.71
C VAL A 283 -4.70 3.51 -0.91
N VAL A 284 -4.40 2.85 0.21
CA VAL A 284 -3.85 1.50 0.19
C VAL A 284 -4.98 0.52 -0.08
N VAL A 285 -4.85 -0.27 -1.16
CA VAL A 285 -5.83 -1.27 -1.56
C VAL A 285 -5.30 -2.68 -1.36
N PRO A 286 -6.14 -3.65 -0.95
CA PRO A 286 -5.69 -5.00 -0.74
C PRO A 286 -5.34 -5.69 -2.06
N TYR A 287 -4.36 -6.59 -2.01
CA TYR A 287 -4.18 -7.57 -3.08
C TYR A 287 -5.39 -8.50 -3.15
N SER A 288 -5.79 -8.89 -4.34
CA SER A 288 -6.75 -9.99 -4.52
C SER A 288 -6.12 -11.29 -4.05
N HIS A 289 -6.76 -11.99 -3.13
CA HIS A 289 -6.28 -13.28 -2.62
C HIS A 289 -6.20 -14.34 -3.73
N ARG A 290 -5.27 -15.29 -3.58
CA ARG A 290 -4.94 -16.29 -4.62
C ARG A 290 -5.40 -17.70 -4.25
N ILE A 291 -5.99 -17.88 -3.09
CA ILE A 291 -6.46 -19.15 -2.55
C ILE A 291 -7.98 -19.15 -2.42
N ARG A 292 -8.55 -20.32 -2.15
CA ARG A 292 -9.97 -20.41 -1.83
C ARG A 292 -10.22 -19.84 -0.45
N THR A 293 -11.24 -19.01 -0.33
CA THR A 293 -11.74 -18.53 0.95
C THR A 293 -12.16 -19.70 1.84
N TYR A 294 -11.80 -19.65 3.11
CA TYR A 294 -12.22 -20.63 4.10
C TYR A 294 -13.69 -20.42 4.45
N GLN A 295 -14.49 -21.49 4.33
CA GLN A 295 -15.93 -21.46 4.54
C GLN A 295 -16.35 -21.98 5.93
N GLY A 296 -15.38 -22.48 6.74
CA GLY A 296 -15.65 -22.97 8.09
C GLY A 296 -15.73 -21.85 9.13
N ASP A 297 -16.05 -22.25 10.34
CA ASP A 297 -16.10 -21.36 11.47
C ASP A 297 -14.74 -21.07 12.10
N ALA A 298 -14.67 -20.04 12.95
CA ALA A 298 -13.52 -19.80 13.80
C ALA A 298 -13.35 -20.99 14.77
N GLY A 299 -12.13 -21.53 14.86
CA GLY A 299 -11.84 -22.68 15.73
C GLY A 299 -10.36 -23.00 15.75
N VAL A 300 -9.90 -23.55 16.86
CA VAL A 300 -8.49 -23.85 17.12
C VAL A 300 -8.19 -25.34 17.00
N GLU A 301 -9.21 -26.19 17.18
CA GLU A 301 -9.04 -27.65 17.35
C GLU A 301 -8.58 -28.33 16.06
N ASP A 302 -9.09 -27.91 14.92
CA ASP A 302 -8.71 -28.43 13.60
C ASP A 302 -7.41 -27.83 13.03
N ARG A 303 -6.78 -26.89 13.76
CA ARG A 303 -5.57 -26.19 13.32
C ARG A 303 -4.34 -26.69 14.07
N ASN A 304 -3.83 -27.85 13.61
CA ASN A 304 -2.73 -28.55 14.27
C ASN A 304 -1.34 -27.92 14.06
N THR A 305 -1.18 -27.09 13.03
CA THR A 305 0.07 -26.36 12.75
C THR A 305 0.06 -25.04 13.49
N LEU A 306 1.13 -24.74 14.24
CA LEU A 306 1.29 -23.46 14.92
C LEU A 306 1.46 -22.32 13.89
N LEU A 307 2.47 -22.44 13.04
CA LEU A 307 2.86 -21.38 12.10
C LEU A 307 3.07 -21.96 10.70
N PHE A 308 2.50 -21.27 9.72
CA PHE A 308 2.63 -21.64 8.31
C PHE A 308 3.23 -20.51 7.49
N PHE A 309 4.13 -20.83 6.57
CA PHE A 309 4.56 -19.97 5.48
C PHE A 309 4.87 -20.78 4.22
N MET A 310 4.32 -20.32 3.09
CA MET A 310 4.70 -20.85 1.79
C MET A 310 4.87 -19.70 0.81
N GLY A 311 6.11 -19.45 0.38
CA GLY A 311 6.44 -18.34 -0.51
C GLY A 311 7.88 -18.37 -0.97
N ASN A 312 8.27 -17.41 -1.81
CA ASN A 312 9.65 -17.33 -2.28
C ASN A 312 10.59 -16.96 -1.11
N ARG A 313 11.56 -17.84 -0.84
CA ARG A 313 12.58 -17.65 0.20
C ARG A 313 13.55 -16.53 -0.14
N TYR A 314 14.00 -16.48 -1.40
CA TYR A 314 15.02 -15.53 -1.84
C TYR A 314 14.37 -14.30 -2.46
N ARG A 315 14.66 -13.14 -1.91
CA ARG A 315 14.17 -11.84 -2.36
C ARG A 315 15.33 -10.85 -2.43
N LYS A 316 15.13 -9.76 -3.19
CA LYS A 316 16.07 -8.63 -3.19
C LYS A 316 15.92 -7.86 -1.89
N GLU A 317 16.84 -7.02 -1.59
CA GLU A 317 16.93 -6.07 -0.44
C GLU A 317 16.05 -6.36 0.79
N GLY A 318 14.83 -5.81 0.88
CA GLY A 318 13.94 -5.97 2.04
C GLY A 318 13.52 -7.40 2.33
N GLY A 319 13.61 -8.30 1.34
CA GLY A 319 13.24 -9.71 1.50
C GLY A 319 14.34 -10.62 2.03
N LYS A 320 15.53 -10.12 2.36
CA LYS A 320 16.62 -10.92 2.97
C LYS A 320 16.21 -11.56 4.29
N ILE A 321 15.30 -10.93 5.03
CA ILE A 321 14.73 -11.47 6.26
C ILE A 321 14.13 -12.86 6.08
N ARG A 322 13.55 -13.16 4.90
CA ARG A 322 12.93 -14.46 4.64
C ARG A 322 13.95 -15.61 4.74
N ASP A 323 15.14 -15.46 4.17
CA ASP A 323 16.17 -16.51 4.27
C ASP A 323 16.62 -16.75 5.71
N ILE A 324 16.71 -15.70 6.54
CA ILE A 324 17.02 -15.82 7.97
C ILE A 324 15.88 -16.56 8.68
N LEU A 325 14.61 -16.16 8.43
CA LEU A 325 13.45 -16.82 9.02
C LEU A 325 13.35 -18.30 8.64
N PHE A 326 13.66 -18.64 7.38
CA PHE A 326 13.74 -20.04 6.97
C PHE A 326 14.73 -20.83 7.81
N LYS A 327 15.97 -20.31 8.00
CA LYS A 327 17.03 -21.00 8.75
C LYS A 327 16.69 -21.23 10.22
N ILE A 328 15.96 -20.28 10.85
CA ILE A 328 15.64 -20.40 12.29
C ILE A 328 14.34 -21.15 12.56
N LEU A 329 13.46 -21.31 11.54
CA LEU A 329 12.16 -21.92 11.70
C LEU A 329 12.06 -23.33 11.09
N GLU A 330 12.96 -23.73 10.19
CA GLU A 330 12.86 -25.00 9.44
C GLU A 330 12.95 -26.25 10.32
N ASN A 331 13.52 -26.13 11.52
CA ASN A 331 13.66 -27.25 12.48
C ASN A 331 12.60 -27.28 13.60
N GLU A 332 11.67 -26.31 13.61
CA GLU A 332 10.58 -26.26 14.59
C GLU A 332 9.49 -27.28 14.23
N LYS A 333 9.11 -28.17 15.18
CA LYS A 333 8.23 -29.31 14.92
C LYS A 333 6.79 -28.94 14.53
N ASP A 334 6.29 -27.81 15.02
CA ASP A 334 4.94 -27.31 14.83
C ASP A 334 4.86 -26.17 13.81
N VAL A 335 5.95 -25.97 13.03
CA VAL A 335 6.07 -24.94 12.01
C VAL A 335 6.23 -25.57 10.63
N ILE A 336 5.48 -25.05 9.66
CA ILE A 336 5.62 -25.41 8.25
C ILE A 336 6.11 -24.19 7.49
N ILE A 337 7.38 -24.16 7.10
CA ILE A 337 7.96 -23.13 6.27
C ILE A 337 8.51 -23.75 4.98
N LYS A 338 7.96 -23.34 3.82
CA LYS A 338 8.29 -23.95 2.52
C LYS A 338 8.54 -22.91 1.44
N HIS A 339 9.50 -23.20 0.57
CA HIS A 339 9.63 -22.46 -0.66
C HIS A 339 8.45 -22.75 -1.59
N GLY A 340 7.78 -21.70 -2.06
CA GLY A 340 6.62 -21.81 -2.94
C GLY A 340 6.98 -21.51 -4.40
N ALA A 341 6.40 -22.26 -5.32
CA ALA A 341 6.46 -22.03 -6.77
C ALA A 341 5.14 -21.44 -7.28
N GLN A 342 5.16 -20.82 -8.46
CA GLN A 342 3.94 -20.32 -9.12
C GLN A 342 3.26 -21.47 -9.90
N SER A 343 2.69 -22.44 -9.18
CA SER A 343 1.95 -23.55 -9.79
C SER A 343 0.56 -23.73 -9.15
N ARG A 344 -0.30 -24.52 -9.80
CA ARG A 344 -1.62 -24.87 -9.26
C ARG A 344 -1.48 -25.71 -7.98
N GLU A 345 -0.51 -26.63 -7.96
CA GLU A 345 -0.20 -27.51 -6.82
C GLU A 345 0.29 -26.70 -5.61
N SER A 346 1.20 -25.74 -5.84
CA SER A 346 1.65 -24.82 -4.79
C SER A 346 0.50 -23.99 -4.21
N ARG A 347 -0.42 -23.52 -5.03
CA ARG A 347 -1.60 -22.77 -4.54
C ARG A 347 -2.53 -23.65 -3.71
N ARG A 348 -2.77 -24.91 -4.11
CA ARG A 348 -3.56 -25.87 -3.33
C ARG A 348 -2.91 -26.18 -1.99
N ALA A 349 -1.60 -26.44 -2.00
CA ALA A 349 -0.83 -26.69 -0.78
C ALA A 349 -0.82 -25.48 0.16
N ALA A 350 -0.70 -24.25 -0.39
CA ALA A 350 -0.79 -23.01 0.38
C ALA A 350 -2.17 -22.84 1.01
N SER A 351 -3.24 -23.07 0.24
CA SER A 351 -4.63 -23.01 0.72
C SER A 351 -4.85 -23.98 1.88
N GLN A 352 -4.48 -25.25 1.70
CA GLN A 352 -4.62 -26.28 2.74
C GLN A 352 -3.78 -25.92 3.98
N GLY A 353 -2.52 -25.52 3.79
CA GLY A 353 -1.64 -25.14 4.90
C GLY A 353 -2.20 -23.97 5.72
N MET A 354 -2.76 -22.95 5.07
CA MET A 354 -3.38 -21.81 5.76
C MET A 354 -4.66 -22.20 6.48
N HIS A 355 -5.49 -23.09 5.89
CA HIS A 355 -6.73 -23.53 6.51
C HIS A 355 -6.51 -24.42 7.77
N THR A 356 -5.35 -25.07 7.88
CA THR A 356 -5.01 -25.98 8.99
C THR A 356 -4.01 -25.39 9.99
N SER A 357 -3.64 -24.11 9.83
CA SER A 357 -2.67 -23.46 10.70
C SER A 357 -3.33 -22.37 11.54
N LYS A 358 -2.83 -22.18 12.79
CA LYS A 358 -3.28 -21.11 13.68
C LYS A 358 -2.77 -19.74 13.21
N PHE A 359 -1.49 -19.68 12.85
CA PHE A 359 -0.80 -18.47 12.45
C PHE A 359 -0.19 -18.60 11.05
N CYS A 360 -0.23 -17.51 10.28
CA CYS A 360 0.36 -17.43 8.96
C CYS A 360 1.39 -16.30 8.90
N LEU A 361 2.66 -16.65 8.64
CA LEU A 361 3.75 -15.70 8.62
C LEU A 361 3.68 -14.78 7.40
N HIS A 362 3.76 -13.49 7.64
CA HIS A 362 3.84 -12.45 6.61
C HIS A 362 5.13 -11.64 6.77
N PRO A 363 6.27 -12.11 6.26
CA PRO A 363 7.51 -11.35 6.25
C PRO A 363 7.56 -10.43 5.04
N ALA A 364 8.18 -9.26 5.20
CA ALA A 364 8.44 -8.35 4.08
C ALA A 364 9.05 -9.08 2.87
N GLY A 365 8.71 -8.63 1.68
CA GLY A 365 9.24 -9.13 0.41
C GLY A 365 10.12 -8.11 -0.29
N ASP A 366 9.92 -7.95 -1.59
CA ASP A 366 10.54 -6.86 -2.36
C ASP A 366 9.90 -5.49 -2.00
N THR A 367 8.73 -5.54 -1.38
CA THR A 367 7.99 -4.42 -0.76
C THR A 367 7.43 -4.87 0.59
N PRO A 368 6.99 -3.95 1.45
CA PRO A 368 6.46 -4.27 2.78
C PRO A 368 5.25 -5.19 2.77
N SER A 369 4.34 -5.04 1.81
CA SER A 369 3.12 -5.84 1.68
C SER A 369 3.25 -6.99 0.66
N ALA A 370 2.33 -7.96 0.70
CA ALA A 370 2.23 -9.03 -0.28
C ALA A 370 0.87 -9.75 -0.19
N CYS A 371 0.45 -10.39 -1.28
CA CYS A 371 -0.78 -11.17 -1.39
C CYS A 371 -0.99 -12.18 -0.24
N ARG A 372 0.09 -12.73 0.36
CA ARG A 372 0.02 -13.72 1.45
C ARG A 372 -0.73 -13.22 2.69
N LEU A 373 -0.70 -11.93 2.97
CA LEU A 373 -1.46 -11.33 4.06
C LEU A 373 -2.96 -11.54 3.85
N PHE A 374 -3.44 -11.24 2.67
CA PHE A 374 -4.85 -11.35 2.31
C PHE A 374 -5.29 -12.81 2.16
N ASP A 375 -4.42 -13.68 1.64
CA ASP A 375 -4.60 -15.14 1.66
C ASP A 375 -4.80 -15.65 3.11
N ALA A 376 -4.02 -15.15 4.07
CA ALA A 376 -4.13 -15.53 5.48
C ALA A 376 -5.47 -15.05 6.09
N ILE A 377 -5.86 -13.80 5.84
CA ILE A 377 -7.10 -13.21 6.35
C ILE A 377 -8.32 -14.02 5.89
N VAL A 378 -8.44 -14.29 4.57
CA VAL A 378 -9.59 -15.06 4.05
C VAL A 378 -9.56 -16.53 4.42
N SER A 379 -8.44 -17.00 4.97
CA SER A 379 -8.27 -18.36 5.53
C SER A 379 -8.58 -18.44 7.02
N LEU A 380 -8.91 -17.35 7.70
CA LEU A 380 -8.97 -17.23 9.16
C LEU A 380 -7.67 -17.73 9.83
N CYS A 381 -6.55 -17.63 9.12
CA CYS A 381 -5.21 -17.89 9.63
C CYS A 381 -4.62 -16.57 10.14
N ILE A 382 -4.33 -16.47 11.42
CA ILE A 382 -3.94 -15.22 12.06
C ILE A 382 -2.62 -14.72 11.46
N PRO A 383 -2.60 -13.55 10.80
CA PRO A 383 -1.37 -13.02 10.22
C PRO A 383 -0.33 -12.71 11.30
N VAL A 384 0.90 -13.15 11.09
CA VAL A 384 2.08 -12.75 11.87
C VAL A 384 2.90 -11.83 10.99
N ILE A 385 2.78 -10.53 11.22
CA ILE A 385 3.37 -9.50 10.38
C ILE A 385 4.77 -9.19 10.88
N VAL A 386 5.76 -9.45 10.01
CA VAL A 386 7.18 -9.14 10.21
C VAL A 386 7.63 -8.20 9.10
N SER A 387 7.14 -6.96 9.20
CA SER A 387 7.35 -5.91 8.20
C SER A 387 7.15 -4.57 8.90
N ASP A 388 8.25 -3.92 9.30
CA ASP A 388 8.21 -2.76 10.20
C ASP A 388 7.62 -1.49 9.56
N ASN A 389 7.64 -1.41 8.22
CA ASN A 389 7.14 -0.25 7.45
C ASN A 389 5.97 -0.64 6.53
N ILE A 390 5.07 -1.47 7.01
CA ILE A 390 3.88 -1.86 6.26
C ILE A 390 2.74 -0.87 6.53
N GLU A 391 2.16 -0.34 5.46
CA GLU A 391 0.85 0.31 5.50
C GLU A 391 -0.21 -0.70 5.07
N LEU A 392 -1.30 -0.74 5.79
CA LEU A 392 -2.35 -1.73 5.61
C LEU A 392 -3.62 -1.09 5.02
N PRO A 393 -4.39 -1.81 4.21
CA PRO A 393 -5.66 -1.29 3.72
C PRO A 393 -6.63 -0.98 4.86
N PHE A 394 -7.31 0.16 4.78
CA PHE A 394 -8.47 0.48 5.63
C PHE A 394 -8.15 0.57 7.13
N GLU A 395 -6.96 0.99 7.54
CA GLU A 395 -6.53 1.07 8.95
C GLU A 395 -7.36 2.03 9.80
N ASP A 396 -8.09 2.94 9.20
CA ASP A 396 -9.06 3.82 9.86
C ASP A 396 -10.41 3.14 10.13
N THR A 397 -10.67 2.00 9.49
CA THR A 397 -11.89 1.18 9.65
C THR A 397 -11.58 -0.13 10.36
N ILE A 398 -10.38 -0.70 10.14
CA ILE A 398 -9.96 -2.01 10.65
C ILE A 398 -8.83 -1.84 11.67
N ASP A 399 -9.05 -2.26 12.91
CA ASP A 399 -7.99 -2.34 13.91
C ASP A 399 -7.21 -3.66 13.79
N TYR A 400 -6.13 -3.65 13.02
CA TYR A 400 -5.30 -4.84 12.79
C TYR A 400 -4.68 -5.45 14.05
N ARG A 401 -4.59 -4.71 15.17
CA ARG A 401 -4.11 -5.26 16.46
C ARG A 401 -5.06 -6.31 17.02
N LYS A 402 -6.32 -6.32 16.58
CA LYS A 402 -7.34 -7.29 16.99
C LYS A 402 -7.35 -8.57 16.15
N LEU A 403 -6.68 -8.58 14.99
CA LEU A 403 -6.73 -9.69 14.04
C LEU A 403 -5.37 -10.20 13.57
N ALA A 404 -4.27 -9.54 13.94
CA ALA A 404 -2.91 -9.89 13.55
C ALA A 404 -1.92 -9.77 14.72
N VAL A 405 -0.80 -10.48 14.62
CA VAL A 405 0.32 -10.38 15.56
C VAL A 405 1.45 -9.63 14.87
N PHE A 406 1.86 -8.48 15.42
CA PHE A 406 2.99 -7.71 14.92
C PHE A 406 4.26 -8.07 15.68
N ILE A 407 5.32 -8.36 14.95
CA ILE A 407 6.64 -8.66 15.51
C ILE A 407 7.68 -7.86 14.73
N GLU A 408 8.42 -7.01 15.43
CA GLU A 408 9.54 -6.27 14.84
C GLU A 408 10.55 -7.20 14.18
N THR A 409 11.04 -6.78 13.01
CA THR A 409 12.03 -7.52 12.23
C THR A 409 13.25 -7.90 13.06
N SER A 410 13.77 -6.97 13.85
CA SER A 410 14.92 -7.16 14.73
C SER A 410 14.72 -8.24 15.82
N SER A 411 13.50 -8.43 16.27
CA SER A 411 13.11 -9.44 17.24
C SER A 411 12.75 -10.77 16.59
N ALA A 412 12.10 -10.75 15.44
CA ALA A 412 11.69 -11.93 14.69
C ALA A 412 12.87 -12.83 14.27
N ILE A 413 14.03 -12.20 13.97
CA ILE A 413 15.25 -12.92 13.56
C ILE A 413 16.04 -13.54 14.73
N LYS A 414 15.65 -13.29 15.99
CA LYS A 414 16.28 -13.93 17.15
C LYS A 414 15.80 -15.39 17.24
N PRO A 415 16.68 -16.39 17.32
CA PRO A 415 16.29 -17.80 17.41
C PRO A 415 15.30 -18.04 18.55
N GLY A 416 14.23 -18.77 18.26
CA GLY A 416 13.19 -19.14 19.21
C GLY A 416 12.21 -18.02 19.63
N TYR A 417 12.53 -16.75 19.43
CA TYR A 417 11.69 -15.64 19.90
C TYR A 417 10.28 -15.66 19.30
N LEU A 418 10.18 -15.76 17.97
CA LEU A 418 8.91 -15.73 17.24
C LEU A 418 7.99 -16.88 17.69
N VAL A 419 8.50 -18.10 17.69
CA VAL A 419 7.70 -19.30 18.07
C VAL A 419 7.32 -19.29 19.55
N SER A 420 8.21 -18.85 20.45
CA SER A 420 7.90 -18.70 21.88
C SER A 420 6.78 -17.70 22.11
N LYS A 421 6.79 -16.57 21.39
CA LYS A 421 5.73 -15.56 21.44
C LYS A 421 4.38 -16.12 21.01
N LEU A 422 4.34 -16.92 19.94
CA LEU A 422 3.11 -17.51 19.42
C LEU A 422 2.60 -18.66 20.33
N ARG A 423 3.48 -19.48 20.88
CA ARG A 423 3.13 -20.56 21.81
C ARG A 423 2.58 -20.04 23.14
N ALA A 424 2.94 -18.82 23.53
CA ALA A 424 2.44 -18.18 24.73
C ALA A 424 1.00 -17.63 24.61
N LEU A 425 0.44 -17.58 23.39
CA LEU A 425 -0.94 -17.13 23.17
C LEU A 425 -1.93 -18.23 23.58
N THR A 426 -2.88 -17.87 24.44
CA THR A 426 -3.92 -18.81 24.90
C THR A 426 -4.89 -19.17 23.78
N PRO A 427 -5.56 -20.32 23.81
CA PRO A 427 -6.60 -20.71 22.87
C PRO A 427 -7.70 -19.64 22.71
N ASP A 428 -8.13 -19.04 23.83
CA ASP A 428 -9.14 -17.98 23.83
C ASP A 428 -8.68 -16.75 23.05
N ARG A 429 -7.39 -16.38 23.18
CA ARG A 429 -6.85 -15.24 22.43
C ARG A 429 -6.75 -15.56 20.93
N VAL A 430 -6.38 -16.78 20.58
CA VAL A 430 -6.37 -17.24 19.18
C VAL A 430 -7.78 -17.19 18.59
N LEU A 431 -8.77 -17.69 19.34
CA LEU A 431 -10.18 -17.64 18.92
C LEU A 431 -10.70 -16.21 18.77
N ALA A 432 -10.30 -15.29 19.67
CA ALA A 432 -10.65 -13.87 19.53
C ALA A 432 -10.12 -13.26 18.24
N TYR A 433 -8.86 -13.51 17.88
CA TYR A 433 -8.30 -13.07 16.60
C TYR A 433 -9.08 -13.63 15.40
N GLN A 434 -9.47 -14.91 15.43
CA GLN A 434 -10.20 -15.53 14.33
C GLN A 434 -11.63 -15.00 14.17
N LYS A 435 -12.29 -14.66 15.28
CA LYS A 435 -13.61 -13.99 15.24
C LYS A 435 -13.51 -12.63 14.56
N GLU A 436 -12.53 -11.81 14.93
CA GLU A 436 -12.28 -10.52 14.26
C GLU A 436 -11.95 -10.70 12.77
N LEU A 437 -11.12 -11.69 12.42
CA LEU A 437 -10.85 -12.02 11.02
C LEU A 437 -12.12 -12.36 10.24
N LYS A 438 -13.05 -13.12 10.84
CA LYS A 438 -14.32 -13.48 10.22
C LYS A 438 -15.19 -12.26 9.93
N GLU A 439 -15.25 -11.31 10.86
CA GLU A 439 -16.01 -10.05 10.71
C GLU A 439 -15.45 -9.15 9.62
N VAL A 440 -14.12 -9.03 9.53
CA VAL A 440 -13.48 -8.13 8.57
C VAL A 440 -13.20 -8.75 7.20
N LYS A 441 -13.32 -10.08 7.08
CA LYS A 441 -12.97 -10.84 5.86
C LYS A 441 -13.58 -10.25 4.59
N ARG A 442 -14.83 -9.79 4.64
CA ARG A 442 -15.55 -9.18 3.51
C ARG A 442 -14.82 -7.99 2.89
N TYR A 443 -14.06 -7.22 3.67
CA TYR A 443 -13.28 -6.08 3.18
C TYR A 443 -12.09 -6.49 2.31
N PHE A 444 -11.78 -7.79 2.24
CA PHE A 444 -10.68 -8.35 1.46
C PHE A 444 -11.18 -9.28 0.33
N GLU A 445 -12.48 -9.32 0.11
CA GLU A 445 -13.15 -10.09 -0.94
C GLU A 445 -13.78 -9.14 -1.95
N TYR A 446 -13.17 -9.03 -3.13
CA TYR A 446 -13.58 -8.09 -4.18
C TYR A 446 -14.94 -8.43 -4.81
N GLU A 447 -15.37 -9.69 -4.69
CA GLU A 447 -16.64 -10.18 -5.27
C GLU A 447 -17.82 -10.00 -4.31
N GLU A 448 -17.57 -9.64 -3.04
CA GLU A 448 -18.63 -9.36 -2.07
C GLU A 448 -19.33 -8.04 -2.38
N PRO A 449 -20.67 -8.00 -2.38
CA PRO A 449 -21.43 -6.80 -2.77
C PRO A 449 -21.10 -5.55 -1.96
N ASP A 450 -20.98 -5.66 -0.62
CA ASP A 450 -20.54 -4.57 0.25
C ASP A 450 -19.14 -4.86 0.80
N GLY A 451 -18.26 -5.30 -0.07
CA GLY A 451 -16.89 -5.72 0.24
C GLY A 451 -15.83 -4.68 -0.11
N THR A 452 -14.74 -5.19 -0.66
CA THR A 452 -13.52 -4.42 -0.96
C THR A 452 -13.77 -3.19 -1.86
N VAL A 453 -14.57 -3.34 -2.92
CA VAL A 453 -14.81 -2.26 -3.91
C VAL A 453 -15.49 -1.07 -3.23
N ASN A 454 -16.56 -1.32 -2.49
CA ASN A 454 -17.28 -0.28 -1.78
C ASN A 454 -16.39 0.40 -0.71
N GLU A 455 -15.57 -0.39 0.00
CA GLU A 455 -14.68 0.19 1.00
C GLU A 455 -13.57 1.04 0.36
N ILE A 456 -13.00 0.65 -0.77
CA ILE A 456 -12.06 1.49 -1.53
C ILE A 456 -12.72 2.85 -1.83
N TRP A 457 -13.93 2.85 -2.34
CA TRP A 457 -14.63 4.10 -2.65
C TRP A 457 -14.98 4.93 -1.41
N ARG A 458 -15.30 4.29 -0.27
CA ARG A 458 -15.46 5.01 1.02
C ARG A 458 -14.16 5.67 1.45
N GLN A 459 -13.03 4.98 1.29
CA GLN A 459 -11.70 5.55 1.59
C GLN A 459 -11.35 6.73 0.68
N VAL A 460 -11.64 6.61 -0.62
CA VAL A 460 -11.47 7.71 -1.59
C VAL A 460 -12.37 8.89 -1.21
N SER A 461 -13.64 8.63 -0.84
CA SER A 461 -14.58 9.66 -0.39
C SER A 461 -14.06 10.45 0.80
N LYS A 462 -13.45 9.79 1.79
CA LYS A 462 -12.83 10.42 2.96
C LYS A 462 -11.67 11.37 2.60
N LYS A 463 -11.01 11.16 1.44
CA LYS A 463 -9.94 12.04 0.94
C LYS A 463 -10.46 13.30 0.22
N LEU A 464 -11.69 13.28 -0.27
CA LEU A 464 -12.25 14.33 -1.12
C LEU A 464 -12.18 15.75 -0.50
N PRO A 465 -12.50 15.97 0.80
CA PRO A 465 -12.38 17.29 1.41
C PRO A 465 -10.95 17.87 1.33
N LEU A 466 -9.96 16.99 1.55
CA LEU A 466 -8.56 17.39 1.50
C LEU A 466 -8.08 17.62 0.07
N ILE A 467 -8.54 16.81 -0.89
CA ILE A 467 -8.28 17.02 -2.32
C ILE A 467 -8.83 18.40 -2.76
N LYS A 468 -10.08 18.70 -2.42
CA LYS A 468 -10.71 20.00 -2.70
C LYS A 468 -9.93 21.16 -2.05
N LEU A 469 -9.43 20.96 -0.83
CA LEU A 469 -8.58 21.95 -0.15
C LEU A 469 -7.26 22.17 -0.91
N MET A 470 -6.59 21.11 -1.35
CA MET A 470 -5.35 21.22 -2.12
C MET A 470 -5.56 21.95 -3.44
N ILE A 471 -6.62 21.62 -4.18
CA ILE A 471 -7.01 22.32 -5.42
C ILE A 471 -7.23 23.81 -5.17
N ASN A 472 -8.00 24.17 -4.14
CA ASN A 472 -8.28 25.56 -3.81
C ASN A 472 -7.03 26.34 -3.37
N ARG A 473 -6.09 25.68 -2.68
CA ARG A 473 -4.81 26.31 -2.31
C ARG A 473 -3.96 26.61 -3.55
N GLU A 474 -3.89 25.66 -4.49
CA GLU A 474 -3.13 25.83 -5.72
C GLU A 474 -3.71 26.96 -6.57
N LYS A 475 -5.03 27.02 -6.75
CA LYS A 475 -5.71 28.12 -7.46
C LYS A 475 -5.42 29.50 -6.88
N ARG A 476 -5.19 29.61 -5.55
CA ARG A 476 -4.79 30.88 -4.92
C ARG A 476 -3.36 31.30 -5.28
N LEU A 477 -2.45 30.33 -5.45
CA LEU A 477 -1.04 30.60 -5.76
C LEU A 477 -0.83 30.94 -7.24
N PHE A 478 -1.65 30.35 -8.11
CA PHE A 478 -1.62 30.58 -9.55
C PHE A 478 -2.82 31.43 -9.99
N GLY A 479 -3.30 32.33 -9.11
CA GLY A 479 -4.41 33.23 -9.43
C GLY A 479 -4.18 33.86 -10.79
N LYS A 480 -4.93 33.41 -11.81
CA LYS A 480 -5.15 34.23 -13.00
C LYS A 480 -5.61 35.57 -12.48
N GLU A 481 -4.89 36.62 -12.81
CA GLU A 481 -5.42 37.99 -12.73
C GLU A 481 -6.80 37.90 -13.37
N VAL A 482 -7.83 38.02 -12.55
CA VAL A 482 -9.15 38.36 -13.08
C VAL A 482 -8.91 39.67 -13.70
N GLU A 483 -8.81 39.74 -15.04
CA GLU A 483 -8.91 41.00 -15.75
C GLU A 483 -10.24 41.60 -15.31
N CYS A 484 -10.18 42.44 -14.29
CA CYS A 484 -11.24 43.38 -13.99
C CYS A 484 -11.32 44.33 -15.18
N SER A 485 -12.10 43.97 -16.19
CA SER A 485 -12.54 44.92 -17.20
C SER A 485 -13.52 45.87 -16.53
N CYS A 486 -12.98 46.79 -15.74
CA CYS A 486 -13.71 47.97 -15.33
C CYS A 486 -13.85 48.82 -16.58
N VAL A 487 -14.96 48.65 -17.30
CA VAL A 487 -15.41 49.61 -18.30
C VAL A 487 -15.88 50.84 -17.54
N CYS A 488 -14.98 51.79 -17.36
CA CYS A 488 -15.34 53.14 -16.93
C CYS A 488 -16.11 53.77 -18.07
N THR A 489 -17.43 53.75 -18.05
CA THR A 489 -18.29 54.59 -18.87
C THR A 489 -18.13 56.02 -18.37
N ASN A 490 -17.32 56.81 -19.07
CA ASN A 490 -17.29 58.28 -18.95
C ASN A 490 -18.67 58.84 -19.39
N GLN A 491 -19.58 59.03 -18.44
CA GLN A 491 -20.71 59.93 -18.65
C GLN A 491 -20.23 61.39 -18.49
N THR A 492 -19.85 62.00 -19.57
CA THR A 492 -19.73 63.46 -19.64
C THR A 492 -21.11 64.01 -19.49
N ALA A 493 -21.40 64.58 -18.33
CA ALA A 493 -22.57 65.44 -18.12
C ALA A 493 -22.38 66.70 -18.87
N VAL A 494 -23.11 66.90 -19.96
CA VAL A 494 -23.31 68.23 -20.63
C VAL A 494 -24.33 68.95 -19.79
N ARG A 495 -23.85 69.95 -19.04
CA ARG A 495 -24.71 71.03 -18.51
C ARG A 495 -24.98 71.98 -19.65
N THR A 496 -26.21 72.11 -20.10
CA THR A 496 -26.73 73.25 -20.84
C THR A 496 -27.39 74.24 -19.91
N LEU A 497 -27.01 75.49 -20.04
CA LEU A 497 -27.58 76.64 -19.41
C LEU A 497 -29.03 76.84 -19.80
#